data_564faea853e43eac28406107bfe95eb3
#
_entry.id   564faea853e43eac28406107bfe95eb3
#
_cell.length_a   1.000
_cell.length_b   1.000
_cell.length_c   1.000
_cell.angle_alpha   90.00
_cell.angle_beta   90.00
_cell.angle_gamma   90.00
#
_symmetry.space_group_name_H-M   'P 1'
#
loop_
_entity.id
_entity.type
_entity.pdbx_description
1 polymer ?
#
loop_
_entity_poly.entity_id
_entity_poly.type
_entity_poly.pdbx_seq_one_letter_code
_entity_poly.pdbx_strand_id
1 'polypeptide(L)'
;MFDGGTTLALRIEVRARRSGRFNLIVGATLARLDGVPVSNLVSPLLSLDLAAGEHRWVIVTLDELLVGDGQYVFSVSLFEGSVEEETRYDLVARAYEFRVVGNPPLVAGSVFRHPARWTLDPTSGKSVGSLRDSLAPTTSRPSVA
;
A
#
# COMPACT_ATOMS: atom_id res chain seq x y z
N MET A 1 -6.64 -1.33 -13.00
CA MET A 1 -7.38 -0.18 -12.41
C MET A 1 -8.06 -0.66 -11.15
N PHE A 2 -7.96 0.08 -10.06
CA PHE A 2 -8.54 -0.27 -8.77
C PHE A 2 -9.37 0.89 -8.24
N ASP A 3 -10.47 0.59 -7.60
CA ASP A 3 -11.25 1.60 -6.88
C ASP A 3 -10.62 1.85 -5.51
N GLY A 4 -10.64 3.10 -5.07
CA GLY A 4 -10.13 3.46 -3.74
C GLY A 4 -10.92 2.75 -2.64
N GLY A 5 -10.22 2.18 -1.65
CA GLY A 5 -10.82 1.42 -0.55
C GLY A 5 -11.04 -0.07 -0.84
N THR A 6 -10.69 -0.54 -2.03
CA THR A 6 -10.76 -1.99 -2.34
C THR A 6 -9.56 -2.74 -1.79
N THR A 7 -9.71 -4.04 -1.63
CA THR A 7 -8.59 -4.93 -1.30
C THR A 7 -7.67 -5.09 -2.49
N LEU A 8 -6.37 -4.94 -2.27
CA LEU A 8 -5.34 -5.20 -3.27
C LEU A 8 -4.41 -6.30 -2.75
N ALA A 9 -4.17 -7.33 -3.55
CA ALA A 9 -3.21 -8.37 -3.26
C ALA A 9 -2.08 -8.35 -4.31
N LEU A 10 -0.84 -8.25 -3.84
CA LEU A 10 0.35 -8.40 -4.66
C LEU A 10 0.92 -9.80 -4.46
N ARG A 11 1.03 -10.58 -5.54
CA ARG A 11 1.62 -11.92 -5.55
C ARG A 11 3.05 -11.84 -6.09
N ILE A 12 3.99 -12.33 -5.31
CA ILE A 12 5.42 -12.27 -5.60
C ILE A 12 5.93 -13.69 -5.73
N GLU A 13 6.42 -14.07 -6.90
CA GLU A 13 7.07 -15.36 -7.10
C GLU A 13 8.52 -15.27 -6.61
N VAL A 14 8.89 -16.16 -5.71
CA VAL A 14 10.26 -16.35 -5.24
C VAL A 14 10.75 -17.69 -5.74
N ARG A 15 11.84 -17.70 -6.47
CA ARG A 15 12.44 -18.90 -7.04
C ARG A 15 13.85 -19.10 -6.55
N ALA A 16 14.15 -20.29 -6.06
CA ALA A 16 15.49 -20.65 -5.60
C ALA A 16 16.40 -21.01 -6.79
N ARG A 17 17.55 -20.37 -6.88
CA ARG A 17 18.61 -20.74 -7.85
C ARG A 17 19.45 -21.93 -7.37
N ARG A 18 19.47 -22.17 -6.08
CA ARG A 18 20.17 -23.28 -5.44
C ARG A 18 19.30 -23.89 -4.35
N SER A 19 19.54 -25.14 -4.01
CA SER A 19 18.89 -25.78 -2.87
C SER A 19 19.43 -25.21 -1.57
N GLY A 20 18.59 -25.06 -0.58
CA GLY A 20 18.96 -24.60 0.74
C GLY A 20 17.81 -24.11 1.57
N ARG A 21 18.16 -23.71 2.79
CA ARG A 21 17.27 -23.00 3.70
C ARG A 21 17.52 -21.52 3.58
N PHE A 22 16.44 -20.76 3.43
CA PHE A 22 16.48 -19.30 3.27
C PHE A 22 15.66 -18.64 4.37
N ASN A 23 16.22 -17.59 4.97
CA ASN A 23 15.51 -16.71 5.91
C ASN A 23 15.14 -15.43 5.17
N LEU A 24 14.05 -15.49 4.45
CA LEU A 24 13.64 -14.47 3.51
C LEU A 24 12.89 -13.34 4.19
N ILE A 25 13.24 -12.10 3.86
CA ILE A 25 12.43 -10.93 4.09
C ILE A 25 12.08 -10.32 2.74
N VAL A 26 10.80 -10.03 2.53
CA VAL A 26 10.28 -9.40 1.32
C VAL A 26 9.92 -7.95 1.63
N GLY A 27 10.49 -7.04 0.87
CA GLY A 27 10.10 -5.64 0.88
C GLY A 27 9.27 -5.30 -0.36
N ALA A 28 8.19 -4.57 -0.18
CA ALA A 28 7.39 -4.03 -1.28
C ALA A 28 7.20 -2.53 -1.04
N THR A 29 7.85 -1.73 -1.84
CA THR A 29 7.74 -0.28 -1.76
C THR A 29 6.67 0.21 -2.74
N LEU A 30 5.68 0.89 -2.22
CA LEU A 30 4.66 1.57 -3.00
C LEU A 30 5.06 3.03 -3.20
N ALA A 31 5.10 3.47 -4.43
CA ALA A 31 5.35 4.86 -4.79
C ALA A 31 4.36 5.35 -5.84
N ARG A 32 4.18 6.66 -5.94
CA ARG A 32 3.56 7.26 -7.10
C ARG A 32 4.47 7.10 -8.32
N LEU A 33 3.89 7.13 -9.49
CA LEU A 33 4.64 6.96 -10.74
C LEU A 33 5.72 8.04 -10.94
N ASP A 34 5.52 9.23 -10.37
CA ASP A 34 6.49 10.34 -10.35
C ASP A 34 7.63 10.16 -9.33
N GLY A 35 7.65 9.05 -8.59
CA GLY A 35 8.70 8.69 -7.65
C GLY A 35 8.44 9.09 -6.20
N VAL A 36 7.30 9.72 -5.89
CA VAL A 36 6.96 10.07 -4.50
C VAL A 36 6.67 8.79 -3.70
N PRO A 37 7.43 8.46 -2.65
CA PRO A 37 7.19 7.29 -1.84
C PRO A 37 5.88 7.42 -1.06
N VAL A 38 5.12 6.34 -1.00
CA VAL A 38 3.82 6.26 -0.33
C VAL A 38 3.89 5.37 0.88
N SER A 39 4.42 4.16 0.72
CA SER A 39 4.48 3.17 1.79
C SER A 39 5.60 2.17 1.55
N ASN A 40 6.16 1.68 2.63
CA ASN A 40 7.13 0.61 2.61
C ASN A 40 6.59 -0.58 3.42
N LEU A 41 6.31 -1.66 2.74
CA LEU A 41 5.76 -2.88 3.33
C LEU A 41 6.90 -3.89 3.49
N VAL A 42 7.07 -4.40 4.69
CA VAL A 42 8.13 -5.37 5.00
C VAL A 42 7.50 -6.60 5.62
N SER A 43 7.79 -7.77 5.07
CA SER A 43 7.29 -9.03 5.59
C SER A 43 7.95 -9.40 6.94
N PRO A 44 7.31 -10.24 7.75
CA PRO A 44 8.03 -10.96 8.79
C PRO A 44 9.11 -11.86 8.16
N LEU A 45 10.00 -12.39 8.98
CA LEU A 45 11.00 -13.37 8.54
C LEU A 45 10.29 -14.65 8.08
N LEU A 46 10.53 -15.05 6.84
CA LEU A 46 9.98 -16.25 6.22
C LEU A 46 11.08 -17.29 6.09
N SER A 47 10.98 -18.40 6.84
CA SER A 47 11.91 -19.51 6.70
C SER A 47 11.42 -20.48 5.64
N LEU A 48 12.19 -20.67 4.57
CA LEU A 48 11.84 -21.51 3.43
C LEU A 48 12.95 -22.52 3.15
N ASP A 49 12.57 -23.78 3.05
CA ASP A 49 13.42 -24.83 2.49
C ASP A 49 13.03 -25.05 1.03
N LEU A 50 13.92 -24.77 0.11
CA LEU A 50 13.67 -24.85 -1.32
C LEU A 50 14.74 -25.68 -2.01
N ALA A 51 14.33 -26.52 -2.95
CA ALA A 51 15.22 -27.15 -3.92
C ALA A 51 15.56 -26.15 -5.05
N ALA A 52 16.68 -26.38 -5.73
CA ALA A 52 17.03 -25.57 -6.89
C ALA A 52 15.93 -25.61 -7.95
N GLY A 53 15.49 -24.46 -8.41
CA GLY A 53 14.39 -24.30 -9.35
C GLY A 53 12.99 -24.31 -8.74
N GLU A 54 12.88 -24.68 -7.48
CA GLU A 54 11.60 -24.63 -6.74
C GLU A 54 11.17 -23.17 -6.49
N HIS A 55 9.89 -22.93 -6.50
CA HIS A 55 9.33 -21.60 -6.25
C HIS A 55 8.25 -21.61 -5.15
N ARG A 56 8.03 -20.44 -4.58
CA ARG A 56 6.92 -20.14 -3.65
C ARG A 56 6.31 -18.80 -4.01
N TRP A 57 5.04 -18.68 -3.71
CA TRP A 57 4.34 -17.41 -3.81
C TRP A 57 4.27 -16.74 -2.44
N VAL A 58 4.78 -15.52 -2.38
CA VAL A 58 4.56 -14.64 -1.23
C VAL A 58 3.45 -13.67 -1.62
N ILE A 59 2.44 -13.54 -0.76
CA ILE A 59 1.29 -12.69 -1.02
C ILE A 59 1.24 -11.62 0.06
N VAL A 60 1.25 -10.36 -0.33
CA VAL A 60 0.96 -9.24 0.55
C VAL A 60 -0.41 -8.67 0.18
N THR A 61 -1.26 -8.53 1.18
CA THR A 61 -2.63 -8.04 1.02
C THR A 61 -2.79 -6.72 1.75
N LEU A 62 -3.25 -5.71 1.03
CA LEU A 62 -3.76 -4.48 1.61
C LEU A 62 -5.28 -4.60 1.65
N ASP A 63 -5.84 -4.74 2.84
CA ASP A 63 -7.28 -4.95 3.03
C ASP A 63 -8.10 -3.77 2.51
N GLU A 64 -7.56 -2.57 2.66
CA GLU A 64 -8.09 -1.35 2.06
C GLU A 64 -6.97 -0.55 1.40
N LEU A 65 -7.16 -0.23 0.14
CA LEU A 65 -6.24 0.63 -0.60
C LEU A 65 -6.54 2.10 -0.31
N LEU A 66 -5.86 2.65 0.69
CA LEU A 66 -6.10 3.99 1.22
C LEU A 66 -5.22 5.06 0.55
N VAL A 67 -5.08 5.00 -0.74
CA VAL A 67 -4.37 6.01 -1.54
C VAL A 67 -5.35 6.83 -2.36
N GLY A 68 -4.97 8.06 -2.66
CA GLY A 68 -5.73 8.94 -3.53
C GLY A 68 -5.73 8.47 -4.98
N ASP A 69 -6.54 9.12 -5.81
CA ASP A 69 -6.55 8.83 -7.25
C ASP A 69 -5.18 9.14 -7.87
N GLY A 70 -4.70 8.25 -8.70
CA GLY A 70 -3.42 8.42 -9.35
C GLY A 70 -2.83 7.14 -9.92
N GLN A 71 -1.61 7.27 -10.40
CA GLN A 71 -0.82 6.15 -10.91
C GLN A 71 0.26 5.79 -9.90
N TYR A 72 0.38 4.51 -9.62
CA TYR A 72 1.26 3.95 -8.60
C TYR A 72 2.07 2.79 -9.13
N VAL A 73 3.16 2.51 -8.43
CA VAL A 73 4.06 1.43 -8.79
C VAL A 73 4.58 0.72 -7.54
N PHE A 74 4.64 -0.60 -7.57
CA PHE A 74 5.38 -1.39 -6.60
C PHE A 74 6.78 -1.71 -7.12
N SER A 75 7.76 -1.59 -6.23
CA SER A 75 9.08 -2.19 -6.38
C SER A 75 9.25 -3.25 -5.30
N VAL A 76 9.84 -4.38 -5.66
CA VAL A 76 9.97 -5.54 -4.78
C VAL A 76 11.43 -5.84 -4.53
N SER A 77 11.80 -6.07 -3.28
CA SER A 77 13.15 -6.47 -2.86
C SER A 77 13.08 -7.74 -2.02
N LEU A 78 14.10 -8.57 -2.15
CA LEU A 78 14.27 -9.79 -1.39
C LEU A 78 15.59 -9.72 -0.59
N PHE A 79 15.52 -10.04 0.70
CA PHE A 79 16.66 -9.97 1.60
C PHE A 79 16.84 -11.27 2.39
N GLU A 80 18.07 -11.54 2.80
CA GLU A 80 18.41 -12.61 3.76
C GLU A 80 18.54 -12.02 5.17
N GLY A 81 17.65 -12.43 6.06
CA GLY A 81 17.74 -12.19 7.51
C GLY A 81 17.51 -10.75 7.99
N SER A 82 17.89 -9.75 7.21
CA SER A 82 17.74 -8.34 7.56
C SER A 82 17.53 -7.48 6.31
N VAL A 83 16.96 -6.28 6.49
CA VAL A 83 16.69 -5.34 5.39
C VAL A 83 17.88 -4.42 5.19
N GLU A 84 18.99 -4.99 4.78
CA GLU A 84 20.25 -4.29 4.49
C GLU A 84 20.66 -4.55 3.05
N GLU A 85 21.37 -3.59 2.45
CA GLU A 85 21.75 -3.73 1.04
C GLU A 85 22.69 -4.91 0.79
N GLU A 86 23.57 -5.19 1.75
CA GLU A 86 24.53 -6.29 1.71
C GLU A 86 23.84 -7.66 1.76
N THR A 87 22.65 -7.74 2.34
CA THR A 87 21.86 -8.97 2.45
C THR A 87 20.81 -9.10 1.36
N ARG A 88 20.76 -8.15 0.41
CA ARG A 88 19.77 -8.17 -0.66
C ARG A 88 20.08 -9.24 -1.70
N TYR A 89 19.13 -10.16 -1.88
CA TYR A 89 19.19 -11.15 -2.94
C TYR A 89 18.83 -10.59 -4.30
N ASP A 90 17.76 -9.76 -4.35
CA ASP A 90 17.22 -9.29 -5.60
C ASP A 90 16.41 -7.99 -5.39
N LEU A 91 16.31 -7.23 -6.46
CA LEU A 91 15.49 -6.03 -6.55
C LEU A 91 14.84 -5.95 -7.93
N VAL A 92 13.53 -5.93 -7.96
CA VAL A 92 12.76 -5.63 -9.15
C VAL A 92 12.14 -4.26 -9.00
N ALA A 93 12.82 -3.26 -9.53
CA ALA A 93 12.32 -1.90 -9.52
C ALA A 93 11.13 -1.75 -10.49
N ARG A 94 10.11 -1.00 -10.07
CA ARG A 94 8.90 -0.76 -10.88
C ARG A 94 8.28 -2.05 -11.43
N ALA A 95 8.17 -3.04 -10.55
CA ALA A 95 7.72 -4.38 -10.91
C ALA A 95 6.26 -4.43 -11.34
N TYR A 96 5.43 -3.55 -10.79
CA TYR A 96 4.00 -3.58 -11.01
C TYR A 96 3.38 -2.19 -10.95
N GLU A 97 2.87 -1.72 -12.09
CA GLU A 97 2.18 -0.43 -12.21
C GLU A 97 0.67 -0.61 -12.17
N PHE A 98 -0.04 0.30 -11.50
CA PHE A 98 -1.48 0.30 -11.43
C PHE A 98 -2.05 1.69 -11.25
N ARG A 99 -3.35 1.82 -11.48
CA ARG A 99 -4.08 3.08 -11.34
C ARG A 99 -5.21 2.93 -10.34
N VAL A 100 -5.34 3.93 -9.48
CA VAL A 100 -6.46 4.08 -8.54
C VAL A 100 -7.38 5.19 -9.02
N VAL A 101 -8.68 4.94 -8.96
CA VAL A 101 -9.73 5.87 -9.37
C VAL A 101 -10.90 5.80 -8.38
N GLY A 102 -11.83 6.74 -8.48
CA GLY A 102 -13.12 6.63 -7.81
C GLY A 102 -13.36 7.58 -6.64
N ASN A 103 -12.38 8.41 -6.32
CA ASN A 103 -12.56 9.46 -5.33
C ASN A 103 -12.30 10.82 -5.98
N PRO A 104 -13.33 11.67 -6.12
CA PRO A 104 -13.06 13.03 -6.54
C PRO A 104 -12.19 13.70 -5.48
N PRO A 105 -10.95 14.04 -5.78
CA PRO A 105 -10.09 14.69 -4.82
C PRO A 105 -10.52 16.12 -4.63
N LEU A 106 -10.62 16.56 -3.37
CA LEU A 106 -10.73 17.99 -3.08
C LEU A 106 -9.45 18.71 -3.44
N VAL A 107 -8.33 18.00 -3.36
CA VAL A 107 -7.01 18.47 -3.79
C VAL A 107 -6.40 17.41 -4.70
N ALA A 108 -6.08 17.79 -5.91
CA ALA A 108 -5.40 16.89 -6.84
C ALA A 108 -4.04 16.46 -6.30
N GLY A 109 -3.72 15.18 -6.42
CA GLY A 109 -2.43 14.63 -6.04
C GLY A 109 -2.28 14.22 -4.58
N SER A 110 -3.36 14.16 -3.81
CA SER A 110 -3.31 13.54 -2.47
C SER A 110 -2.81 12.10 -2.57
N VAL A 111 -1.77 11.79 -1.78
CA VAL A 111 -1.12 10.47 -1.80
C VAL A 111 -1.84 9.48 -0.90
N PHE A 112 -2.36 9.94 0.21
CA PHE A 112 -2.97 9.09 1.21
C PHE A 112 -4.33 9.60 1.65
N ARG A 113 -5.27 8.68 1.83
CA ARG A 113 -6.60 8.98 2.31
C ARG A 113 -6.76 8.45 3.74
N HIS A 114 -6.71 9.33 4.72
CA HIS A 114 -6.97 8.95 6.09
C HIS A 114 -8.43 8.52 6.27
N PRO A 115 -8.70 7.40 6.95
CA PRO A 115 -10.02 7.11 7.45
C PRO A 115 -10.45 8.21 8.41
N ALA A 116 -11.64 8.76 8.20
CA ALA A 116 -12.15 9.83 9.04
C ALA A 116 -13.66 9.64 9.26
N ARG A 117 -14.10 9.96 10.47
CA ARG A 117 -15.51 9.98 10.82
C ARG A 117 -15.92 11.41 11.07
N TRP A 118 -17.02 11.81 10.44
CA TRP A 118 -17.57 13.14 10.56
C TRP A 118 -18.89 13.08 11.28
N THR A 119 -19.05 13.88 12.31
CA THR A 119 -20.29 14.00 13.09
C THR A 119 -20.64 15.47 13.26
N LEU A 120 -21.93 15.77 13.17
CA LEU A 120 -22.44 17.07 13.51
C LEU A 120 -22.83 17.06 14.99
N ASP A 121 -22.32 18.01 15.77
CA ASP A 121 -22.73 18.15 17.17
C ASP A 121 -24.11 18.81 17.23
N PRO A 122 -25.13 18.10 17.72
CA PRO A 122 -26.49 18.64 17.77
C PRO A 122 -26.68 19.71 18.85
N THR A 123 -25.74 19.87 19.79
CA THR A 123 -25.88 20.79 20.93
C THR A 123 -25.17 22.12 20.74
N SER A 124 -24.30 22.23 19.76
CA SER A 124 -23.49 23.42 19.52
C SER A 124 -24.08 24.27 18.40
N GLY A 125 -24.75 25.29 18.74
CA GLY A 125 -25.21 26.33 17.81
C GLY A 125 -24.14 27.38 17.47
N LYS A 126 -22.84 27.13 17.69
CA LYS A 126 -21.79 28.14 17.53
C LYS A 126 -20.96 27.96 16.27
N SER A 127 -20.61 29.10 15.73
CA SER A 127 -20.00 29.31 14.42
C SER A 127 -18.62 28.71 14.18
N VAL A 128 -17.97 28.14 15.17
CA VAL A 128 -16.65 27.51 14.99
C VAL A 128 -16.70 26.29 14.07
N GLY A 129 -17.86 25.65 14.01
CA GLY A 129 -18.10 24.50 13.18
C GLY A 129 -18.59 24.82 11.77
N SER A 130 -18.96 26.06 11.47
CA SER A 130 -19.71 26.38 10.24
C SER A 130 -18.99 25.96 8.94
N LEU A 131 -17.69 26.14 8.89
CA LEU A 131 -16.91 25.68 7.73
C LEU A 131 -16.83 24.16 7.69
N ARG A 132 -16.69 23.52 8.83
CA ARG A 132 -16.68 22.06 8.92
C ARG A 132 -18.03 21.48 8.56
N ASP A 133 -19.08 22.09 9.05
CA ASP A 133 -20.44 21.68 8.78
C ASP A 133 -20.74 21.77 7.28
N SER A 134 -20.28 22.81 6.62
CA SER A 134 -20.45 22.96 5.19
C SER A 134 -19.68 21.92 4.36
N LEU A 135 -18.58 21.39 4.90
CA LEU A 135 -17.80 20.34 4.26
C LEU A 135 -18.27 18.93 4.63
N ALA A 136 -18.94 18.76 5.75
CA ALA A 136 -19.39 17.45 6.22
C ALA A 136 -20.21 16.66 5.19
N PRO A 137 -21.15 17.24 4.45
CA PRO A 137 -21.91 16.51 3.44
C PRO A 137 -21.05 15.93 2.32
N THR A 138 -19.92 16.57 2.04
CA THR A 138 -19.01 16.10 0.99
C THR A 138 -18.10 14.97 1.47
N THR A 139 -17.71 15.01 2.73
CA THR A 139 -16.72 14.10 3.32
C THR A 139 -17.33 13.02 4.19
N SER A 140 -18.55 13.22 4.65
CA SER A 140 -19.27 12.28 5.53
C SER A 140 -19.84 11.06 4.81
N ARG A 141 -19.39 10.78 3.62
CA ARG A 141 -19.78 9.55 2.93
C ARG A 141 -19.43 8.35 3.80
N PRO A 142 -20.33 7.39 3.88
CA PRO A 142 -20.13 6.21 4.73
C PRO A 142 -18.81 5.48 4.46
N SER A 143 -18.33 5.59 3.26
CA SER A 143 -17.07 5.02 2.83
C SER A 143 -15.84 5.65 3.46
N VAL A 144 -15.98 6.81 4.06
CA VAL A 144 -14.86 7.55 4.65
C VAL A 144 -14.66 7.18 6.11
N ALA A 145 -15.67 6.69 6.71
CA ALA A 145 -15.63 6.25 8.10
C ALA A 145 -14.89 4.95 8.28
#